data_e16f6b6b5d23ea8e0d96e1ea40666f0b
#
_entry.id   e16f6b6b5d23ea8e0d96e1ea40666f0b
#
_cell.length_a   1.000
_cell.length_b   1.000
_cell.length_c   1.000
_cell.angle_alpha   90.00
_cell.angle_beta   90.00
_cell.angle_gamma   90.00
#
_symmetry.space_group_name_H-M   'P 1'
#
loop_
_entity.id
_entity.type
_entity.pdbx_description
1 polymer ?
#
loop_
_entity_poly.entity_id
_entity_poly.type
_entity_poly.pdbx_seq_one_letter_code
_entity_poly.pdbx_strand_id
1 'polypeptide(L)'
;DNGLGVGSKIRIIRSGMVIPKIVEVLESVEFVMPTIEGVELGWNEAGVELITLTETDEQKLKQIVAFFEILEADNVGEGVITQLWDAGYQTIEAVLNATKKDLESIDRFGKRKAAIVFDSIKKATTNVELSKLQHATGFFKGLGSKKLALLEFDEKPTLEQVMSIEGFAEISAKS
;
A
#
# COMPACT_ATOMS: atom_id res chain seq x y z
N ASP A 1 17.76 -16.81 -11.04
CA ASP A 1 16.82 -17.69 -11.74
C ASP A 1 17.27 -19.13 -11.54
N ASN A 2 16.59 -19.88 -10.66
CA ASN A 2 16.99 -21.26 -10.32
C ASN A 2 16.23 -22.30 -11.18
N GLY A 3 15.45 -21.88 -12.18
CA GLY A 3 14.66 -22.76 -13.04
C GLY A 3 13.71 -23.70 -12.26
N LEU A 4 13.07 -23.18 -11.21
CA LEU A 4 12.24 -23.95 -10.33
C LEU A 4 10.75 -23.68 -10.61
N GLY A 5 10.02 -24.74 -10.90
CA GLY A 5 8.56 -24.74 -10.97
C GLY A 5 7.93 -25.58 -9.86
N VAL A 6 6.62 -25.59 -9.82
CA VAL A 6 5.84 -26.39 -8.86
C VAL A 6 6.13 -27.89 -9.08
N GLY A 7 6.50 -28.60 -8.02
CA GLY A 7 6.90 -30.02 -8.07
C GLY A 7 8.41 -30.24 -8.16
N SER A 8 9.24 -29.19 -8.31
CA SER A 8 10.69 -29.31 -8.21
C SER A 8 11.09 -29.85 -6.84
N LYS A 9 12.10 -30.73 -6.80
CA LYS A 9 12.71 -31.24 -5.57
C LYS A 9 13.97 -30.47 -5.24
N ILE A 10 14.02 -29.88 -4.08
CA ILE A 10 15.13 -29.04 -3.61
C ILE A 10 15.64 -29.52 -2.26
N ARG A 11 16.93 -29.30 -2.00
CA ARG A 11 17.51 -29.42 -0.69
C ARG A 11 17.64 -28.07 -0.05
N ILE A 12 17.05 -27.91 1.13
CA ILE A 12 17.10 -26.68 1.91
C ILE A 12 17.86 -26.92 3.22
N ILE A 13 18.58 -25.90 3.65
CA ILE A 13 19.19 -25.83 4.98
C ILE A 13 18.64 -24.61 5.72
N ARG A 14 18.69 -24.67 7.04
CA ARG A 14 18.41 -23.52 7.89
C ARG A 14 19.67 -22.65 7.95
N SER A 15 19.64 -21.48 7.30
CA SER A 15 20.73 -20.50 7.39
C SER A 15 20.44 -19.53 8.53
N GLY A 16 21.35 -19.46 9.50
CA GLY A 16 21.07 -18.75 10.74
C GLY A 16 19.93 -19.41 11.52
N MET A 17 19.22 -18.65 12.37
CA MET A 17 18.15 -19.25 13.18
C MET A 17 16.78 -19.27 12.49
N VAL A 18 16.59 -18.63 11.32
CA VAL A 18 15.23 -18.39 10.79
C VAL A 18 15.08 -18.60 9.27
N ILE A 19 16.06 -18.31 8.42
CA ILE A 19 15.84 -18.22 6.97
C ILE A 19 16.20 -19.54 6.26
N PRO A 20 15.25 -20.20 5.56
CA PRO A 20 15.57 -21.36 4.72
C PRO A 20 16.39 -20.92 3.51
N LYS A 21 17.48 -21.63 3.21
CA LYS A 21 18.33 -21.42 2.04
C LYS A 21 18.32 -22.67 1.18
N ILE A 22 18.04 -22.53 -0.11
CA ILE A 22 18.19 -23.60 -1.09
C ILE A 22 19.68 -23.81 -1.33
N VAL A 23 20.16 -25.03 -1.15
CA VAL A 23 21.56 -25.39 -1.37
C VAL A 23 21.75 -26.27 -2.60
N GLU A 24 20.70 -26.96 -3.04
CA GLU A 24 20.77 -27.84 -4.18
C GLU A 24 19.38 -28.02 -4.81
N VAL A 25 19.34 -28.09 -6.13
CA VAL A 25 18.17 -28.51 -6.91
C VAL A 25 18.37 -29.93 -7.33
N LEU A 26 17.56 -30.86 -6.79
CA LEU A 26 17.65 -32.30 -7.05
C LEU A 26 16.90 -32.68 -8.33
N GLU A 27 15.70 -32.15 -8.51
CA GLU A 27 14.87 -32.34 -9.70
C GLU A 27 14.25 -30.99 -10.05
N SER A 28 14.45 -30.53 -11.26
CA SER A 28 13.88 -29.27 -11.77
C SER A 28 12.61 -29.55 -12.56
N VAL A 29 11.57 -28.75 -12.34
CA VAL A 29 10.36 -28.69 -13.17
C VAL A 29 10.30 -27.29 -13.75
N GLU A 30 9.88 -27.15 -15.01
CA GLU A 30 9.76 -25.87 -15.66
C GLU A 30 8.81 -24.92 -14.92
N PHE A 31 9.23 -23.68 -14.78
CA PHE A 31 8.39 -22.65 -14.17
C PHE A 31 7.23 -22.28 -15.11
N VAL A 32 6.03 -22.34 -14.58
CA VAL A 32 4.83 -21.87 -15.26
C VAL A 32 4.30 -20.65 -14.50
N MET A 33 4.09 -19.54 -15.22
CA MET A 33 3.53 -18.34 -14.63
C MET A 33 2.14 -18.65 -14.03
N PRO A 34 1.91 -18.33 -12.75
CA PRO A 34 0.58 -18.50 -12.17
C PRO A 34 -0.42 -17.58 -12.88
N THR A 35 -1.66 -18.04 -13.01
CA THR A 35 -2.76 -17.25 -13.55
C THR A 35 -3.77 -16.98 -12.47
N ILE A 36 -4.18 -15.71 -12.34
CA ILE A 36 -5.25 -15.25 -11.45
C ILE A 36 -6.27 -14.57 -12.35
N GLU A 37 -7.52 -14.97 -12.25
CA GLU A 37 -8.60 -14.42 -13.08
C GLU A 37 -8.71 -12.90 -12.90
N GLY A 38 -8.68 -12.15 -14.01
CA GLY A 38 -8.77 -10.70 -14.00
C GLY A 38 -7.51 -9.96 -13.53
N VAL A 39 -6.40 -10.67 -13.25
CA VAL A 39 -5.15 -10.05 -12.77
C VAL A 39 -4.02 -10.37 -13.75
N GLU A 40 -3.39 -9.33 -14.27
CA GLU A 40 -2.15 -9.46 -15.04
C GLU A 40 -0.96 -9.50 -14.09
N LEU A 41 -0.14 -10.57 -14.21
CA LEU A 41 1.06 -10.76 -13.41
C LEU A 41 2.31 -10.53 -14.26
N GLY A 42 3.33 -9.97 -13.66
CA GLY A 42 4.64 -9.80 -14.26
C GLY A 42 5.76 -9.86 -13.23
N TRP A 43 7.00 -9.82 -13.73
CA TRP A 43 8.16 -9.68 -12.86
C TRP A 43 8.42 -8.21 -12.55
N ASN A 44 8.89 -7.93 -11.32
CA ASN A 44 9.42 -6.61 -11.00
C ASN A 44 10.67 -6.30 -11.85
N GLU A 45 11.14 -5.06 -11.83
CA GLU A 45 12.32 -4.62 -12.61
C GLU A 45 13.58 -5.45 -12.31
N ALA A 46 13.72 -5.98 -11.10
CA ALA A 46 14.83 -6.84 -10.71
C ALA A 46 14.66 -8.29 -11.18
N GLY A 47 13.50 -8.70 -11.70
CA GLY A 47 13.22 -10.06 -12.13
C GLY A 47 13.18 -11.10 -11.01
N VAL A 48 12.91 -10.68 -9.78
CA VAL A 48 13.01 -11.54 -8.57
C VAL A 48 11.65 -11.80 -7.93
N GLU A 49 10.69 -10.89 -8.10
CA GLU A 49 9.37 -10.96 -7.47
C GLU A 49 8.27 -10.85 -8.52
N LEU A 50 7.24 -11.68 -8.36
CA LEU A 50 6.01 -11.53 -9.12
C LEU A 50 5.19 -10.39 -8.54
N ILE A 51 4.79 -9.49 -9.41
CA ILE A 51 3.94 -8.35 -9.08
C ILE A 51 2.68 -8.37 -9.93
N THR A 52 1.61 -7.75 -9.45
CA THR A 52 0.43 -7.45 -10.25
C THR A 52 0.73 -6.23 -11.11
N LEU A 53 0.50 -6.32 -12.43
CA LEU A 53 0.66 -5.20 -13.37
C LEU A 53 -0.59 -4.32 -13.41
N THR A 54 -1.73 -4.88 -13.00
CA THR A 54 -3.00 -4.15 -12.86
C THR A 54 -3.37 -4.05 -11.38
N GLU A 55 -3.83 -2.88 -10.98
CA GLU A 55 -4.29 -2.65 -9.62
C GLU A 55 -5.63 -3.36 -9.38
N THR A 56 -5.67 -4.24 -8.38
CA THR A 56 -6.89 -4.98 -8.03
C THR A 56 -7.77 -4.20 -7.06
N ASP A 57 -9.06 -4.53 -7.01
CA ASP A 57 -9.98 -3.90 -6.06
C ASP A 57 -9.58 -4.15 -4.61
N GLU A 58 -8.99 -5.32 -4.30
CA GLU A 58 -8.45 -5.61 -2.98
C GLU A 58 -7.27 -4.68 -2.63
N GLN A 59 -6.40 -4.39 -3.59
CA GLN A 59 -5.27 -3.45 -3.39
C GLN A 59 -5.78 -2.03 -3.14
N LYS A 60 -6.76 -1.57 -3.91
CA LYS A 60 -7.38 -0.24 -3.72
C LYS A 60 -8.06 -0.13 -2.36
N LEU A 61 -8.82 -1.16 -1.96
CA LEU A 61 -9.44 -1.21 -0.64
C LEU A 61 -8.39 -1.09 0.47
N LYS A 62 -7.32 -1.89 0.38
CA LYS A 62 -6.20 -1.85 1.35
C LYS A 62 -5.49 -0.49 1.37
N GLN A 63 -5.35 0.19 0.23
CA GLN A 63 -4.80 1.56 0.19
C GLN A 63 -5.68 2.54 0.97
N ILE A 64 -7.01 2.47 0.79
CA ILE A 64 -7.93 3.35 1.53
C ILE A 64 -7.84 3.06 3.04
N VAL A 65 -7.81 1.79 3.44
CA VAL A 65 -7.63 1.41 4.85
C VAL A 65 -6.32 1.97 5.39
N ALA A 66 -5.20 1.72 4.72
CA ALA A 66 -3.89 2.20 5.13
C ALA A 66 -3.82 3.74 5.22
N PHE A 67 -4.48 4.45 4.29
CA PHE A 67 -4.56 5.91 4.34
C PHE A 67 -5.15 6.42 5.67
N PHE A 68 -6.30 5.89 6.06
CA PHE A 68 -6.96 6.31 7.29
C PHE A 68 -6.27 5.79 8.57
N GLU A 69 -5.62 4.63 8.51
CA GLU A 69 -4.80 4.12 9.61
C GLU A 69 -3.56 5.01 9.85
N ILE A 70 -2.84 5.40 8.80
CA ILE A 70 -1.68 6.30 8.90
C ILE A 70 -2.09 7.67 9.45
N LEU A 71 -3.27 8.16 9.06
CA LEU A 71 -3.81 9.41 9.59
C LEU A 71 -4.41 9.27 11.00
N GLU A 72 -4.42 8.05 11.56
CA GLU A 72 -4.97 7.75 12.89
C GLU A 72 -6.45 8.16 13.02
N ALA A 73 -7.22 7.86 11.97
CA ALA A 73 -8.65 8.18 11.94
C ALA A 73 -9.43 7.22 12.85
N ASP A 74 -9.77 7.67 14.04
CA ASP A 74 -10.57 6.90 15.00
C ASP A 74 -11.88 6.43 14.37
N ASN A 75 -12.29 5.19 14.63
CA ASN A 75 -13.54 4.59 14.14
C ASN A 75 -13.66 4.48 12.60
N VAL A 76 -12.57 4.57 11.87
CA VAL A 76 -12.50 4.44 10.39
C VAL A 76 -11.58 3.27 10.01
N GLY A 77 -11.77 2.12 10.65
CA GLY A 77 -10.99 0.91 10.36
C GLY A 77 -11.56 0.12 9.18
N GLU A 78 -10.89 -1.00 8.86
CA GLU A 78 -11.17 -1.85 7.69
C GLU A 78 -12.65 -2.17 7.50
N GLY A 79 -13.37 -2.56 8.56
CA GLY A 79 -14.80 -2.89 8.45
C GLY A 79 -15.69 -1.71 8.08
N VAL A 80 -15.30 -0.47 8.42
CA VAL A 80 -16.01 0.75 7.98
C VAL A 80 -15.68 1.05 6.54
N ILE A 81 -14.41 0.96 6.17
CA ILE A 81 -13.96 1.21 4.78
C ILE A 81 -14.58 0.17 3.84
N THR A 82 -14.67 -1.10 4.24
CA THR A 82 -15.36 -2.13 3.43
C THR A 82 -16.83 -1.77 3.18
N GLN A 83 -17.55 -1.30 4.19
CA GLN A 83 -18.93 -0.85 4.01
C GLN A 83 -19.05 0.39 3.10
N LEU A 84 -18.09 1.31 3.17
CA LEU A 84 -18.01 2.47 2.25
C LEU A 84 -17.72 2.00 0.82
N TRP A 85 -16.79 1.07 0.67
CA TRP A 85 -16.44 0.45 -0.61
C TRP A 85 -17.64 -0.20 -1.28
N ASP A 86 -18.39 -1.02 -0.55
CA ASP A 86 -19.60 -1.71 -1.02
C ASP A 86 -20.71 -0.71 -1.41
N ALA A 87 -20.71 0.46 -0.77
CA ALA A 87 -21.62 1.56 -1.09
C ALA A 87 -21.13 2.45 -2.26
N GLY A 88 -19.99 2.12 -2.90
CA GLY A 88 -19.47 2.81 -4.07
C GLY A 88 -18.38 3.86 -3.77
N TYR A 89 -17.96 4.04 -2.52
CA TYR A 89 -16.85 4.95 -2.15
C TYR A 89 -15.50 4.23 -2.30
N GLN A 90 -15.07 4.03 -3.54
CA GLN A 90 -13.94 3.17 -3.92
C GLN A 90 -12.61 3.92 -4.13
N THR A 91 -12.54 5.17 -3.72
CA THR A 91 -11.31 5.98 -3.74
C THR A 91 -11.19 6.78 -2.47
N ILE A 92 -9.97 7.15 -2.10
CA ILE A 92 -9.71 8.05 -0.96
C ILE A 92 -10.49 9.35 -1.14
N GLU A 93 -10.47 9.91 -2.35
CA GLU A 93 -11.18 11.15 -2.66
C GLU A 93 -12.70 11.02 -2.46
N ALA A 94 -13.30 9.92 -2.92
CA ALA A 94 -14.73 9.67 -2.73
C ALA A 94 -15.10 9.61 -1.24
N VAL A 95 -14.29 8.93 -0.43
CA VAL A 95 -14.50 8.87 1.03
C VAL A 95 -14.34 10.24 1.68
N LEU A 96 -13.35 11.04 1.30
CA LEU A 96 -13.12 12.39 1.83
C LEU A 96 -14.24 13.38 1.48
N ASN A 97 -14.85 13.21 0.30
CA ASN A 97 -15.94 14.06 -0.19
C ASN A 97 -17.33 13.60 0.28
N ALA A 98 -17.45 12.42 0.88
CA ALA A 98 -18.72 11.93 1.42
C ALA A 98 -19.28 12.88 2.47
N THR A 99 -20.54 13.28 2.31
CA THR A 99 -21.24 14.07 3.30
C THR A 99 -21.83 13.19 4.39
N LYS A 100 -22.14 13.78 5.55
CA LYS A 100 -22.80 13.05 6.63
C LYS A 100 -24.13 12.41 6.18
N LYS A 101 -24.85 13.10 5.30
CA LYS A 101 -26.13 12.62 4.75
C LYS A 101 -25.92 11.42 3.82
N ASP A 102 -24.86 11.43 3.04
CA ASP A 102 -24.50 10.30 2.19
C ASP A 102 -24.17 9.07 3.04
N LEU A 103 -23.36 9.24 4.09
CA LEU A 103 -23.02 8.16 5.03
C LEU A 103 -24.27 7.61 5.77
N GLU A 104 -25.24 8.48 6.11
CA GLU A 104 -26.51 8.05 6.72
C GLU A 104 -27.34 7.15 5.80
N SER A 105 -27.21 7.30 4.48
CA SER A 105 -27.94 6.51 3.49
C SER A 105 -27.38 5.11 3.26
N ILE A 106 -26.19 4.82 3.75
CA ILE A 106 -25.55 3.51 3.61
C ILE A 106 -26.25 2.49 4.52
N ASP A 107 -26.53 1.30 3.98
CA ASP A 107 -27.16 0.23 4.76
C ASP A 107 -26.37 -0.08 6.05
N ARG A 108 -27.08 -0.26 7.13
CA ARG A 108 -26.53 -0.54 8.49
C ARG A 108 -25.59 0.53 9.07
N PHE A 109 -25.50 1.71 8.44
CA PHE A 109 -24.68 2.80 9.00
C PHE A 109 -25.44 3.56 10.09
N GLY A 110 -26.64 4.04 9.79
CA GLY A 110 -27.49 4.81 10.71
C GLY A 110 -26.89 6.17 11.09
N LYS A 111 -27.73 7.05 11.61
CA LYS A 111 -27.36 8.46 11.90
C LYS A 111 -26.16 8.60 12.86
N ARG A 112 -26.14 7.78 13.93
CA ARG A 112 -25.08 7.87 14.95
C ARG A 112 -23.72 7.46 14.40
N LYS A 113 -23.66 6.33 13.68
CA LYS A 113 -22.41 5.84 13.09
C LYS A 113 -21.92 6.78 12.00
N ALA A 114 -22.81 7.26 11.13
CA ALA A 114 -22.48 8.25 10.09
C ALA A 114 -21.87 9.52 10.68
N ALA A 115 -22.45 10.04 11.78
CA ALA A 115 -21.89 11.20 12.47
C ALA A 115 -20.47 10.93 13.00
N ILE A 116 -20.26 9.81 13.69
CA ILE A 116 -18.96 9.45 14.27
C ILE A 116 -17.91 9.30 13.17
N VAL A 117 -18.21 8.55 12.11
CA VAL A 117 -17.28 8.32 11.01
C VAL A 117 -16.95 9.62 10.28
N PHE A 118 -17.97 10.45 9.96
CA PHE A 118 -17.76 11.73 9.31
C PHE A 118 -16.85 12.65 10.14
N ASP A 119 -17.16 12.80 11.44
CA ASP A 119 -16.39 13.66 12.33
C ASP A 119 -14.96 13.14 12.51
N SER A 120 -14.75 11.81 12.55
CA SER A 120 -13.43 11.17 12.63
C SER A 120 -12.60 11.42 11.35
N ILE A 121 -13.21 11.27 10.16
CA ILE A 121 -12.56 11.59 8.90
C ILE A 121 -12.12 13.06 8.87
N LYS A 122 -13.04 13.98 9.21
CA LYS A 122 -12.74 15.42 9.24
C LYS A 122 -11.64 15.75 10.24
N LYS A 123 -11.68 15.21 11.45
CA LYS A 123 -10.64 15.39 12.46
C LYS A 123 -9.28 14.89 11.97
N ALA A 124 -9.21 13.69 11.41
CA ALA A 124 -7.98 13.07 10.96
C ALA A 124 -7.35 13.77 9.74
N THR A 125 -8.15 14.51 8.95
CA THR A 125 -7.69 15.20 7.74
C THR A 125 -7.56 16.72 7.91
N THR A 126 -7.84 17.26 9.09
CA THR A 126 -7.69 18.67 9.38
C THR A 126 -6.34 18.93 10.05
N ASN A 127 -5.56 19.90 9.54
CA ASN A 127 -4.24 20.27 10.06
C ASN A 127 -3.24 19.09 10.11
N VAL A 128 -3.30 18.22 9.11
CA VAL A 128 -2.34 17.12 8.96
C VAL A 128 -1.01 17.68 8.49
N GLU A 129 0.07 17.21 9.10
CA GLU A 129 1.43 17.48 8.64
C GLU A 129 1.62 16.93 7.21
N LEU A 130 2.21 17.74 6.31
CA LEU A 130 2.36 17.39 4.90
C LEU A 130 3.07 16.05 4.70
N SER A 131 4.14 15.80 5.45
CA SER A 131 4.90 14.55 5.41
C SER A 131 4.06 13.32 5.80
N LYS A 132 3.16 13.47 6.78
CA LYS A 132 2.23 12.41 7.19
C LYS A 132 1.18 12.16 6.11
N LEU A 133 0.65 13.24 5.50
CA LEU A 133 -0.30 13.14 4.40
C LEU A 133 0.35 12.48 3.18
N GLN A 134 1.55 12.91 2.78
CA GLN A 134 2.30 12.31 1.68
C GLN A 134 2.54 10.80 1.91
N HIS A 135 2.93 10.43 3.13
CA HIS A 135 3.11 9.01 3.48
C HIS A 135 1.78 8.23 3.36
N ALA A 136 0.69 8.80 3.84
CA ALA A 136 -0.62 8.15 3.82
C ALA A 136 -1.14 7.90 2.38
N THR A 137 -0.79 8.74 1.39
CA THR A 137 -1.19 8.52 -0.01
C THR A 137 -0.57 7.26 -0.63
N GLY A 138 0.55 6.75 -0.09
CA GLY A 138 1.26 5.59 -0.64
C GLY A 138 1.98 5.84 -1.97
N PHE A 139 2.01 7.10 -2.47
CA PHE A 139 2.72 7.43 -3.71
C PHE A 139 4.24 7.28 -3.59
N PHE A 140 4.79 7.60 -2.43
CA PHE A 140 6.22 7.56 -2.16
C PHE A 140 6.63 6.21 -1.59
N LYS A 141 6.84 5.24 -2.47
CA LYS A 141 7.15 3.86 -2.08
C LYS A 141 8.45 3.78 -1.26
N GLY A 142 8.38 3.14 -0.10
CA GLY A 142 9.53 2.97 0.79
C GLY A 142 9.96 4.21 1.56
N LEU A 143 9.22 5.32 1.46
CA LEU A 143 9.46 6.54 2.22
C LEU A 143 8.39 6.71 3.31
N GLY A 144 8.79 6.61 4.57
CA GLY A 144 7.93 6.93 5.70
C GLY A 144 7.87 8.44 5.97
N SER A 145 6.90 8.89 6.79
CA SER A 145 6.70 10.31 7.13
C SER A 145 7.95 11.02 7.63
N LYS A 146 8.80 10.34 8.42
CA LYS A 146 10.07 10.91 8.91
C LYS A 146 11.04 11.27 7.79
N LYS A 147 11.13 10.45 6.74
CA LYS A 147 11.96 10.75 5.57
C LYS A 147 11.34 11.84 4.71
N LEU A 148 10.01 11.78 4.50
CA LEU A 148 9.29 12.79 3.74
C LEU A 148 9.36 14.16 4.41
N ALA A 149 9.40 14.23 5.74
CA ALA A 149 9.60 15.48 6.49
C ALA A 149 10.97 16.15 6.24
N LEU A 150 11.95 15.44 5.68
CA LEU A 150 13.22 16.02 5.28
C LEU A 150 13.19 16.67 3.90
N LEU A 151 12.10 16.46 3.14
CA LEU A 151 11.90 17.00 1.79
C LEU A 151 11.20 18.37 1.88
N GLU A 152 11.90 19.37 2.39
CA GLU A 152 11.41 20.76 2.44
C GLU A 152 11.92 21.52 1.22
N PHE A 153 11.11 21.58 0.17
CA PHE A 153 11.42 22.30 -1.07
C PHE A 153 10.23 23.19 -1.46
N ASP A 154 10.52 24.43 -1.81
CA ASP A 154 9.52 25.36 -2.33
C ASP A 154 9.09 25.03 -3.76
N GLU A 155 9.98 24.36 -4.52
CA GLU A 155 9.75 23.93 -5.89
C GLU A 155 10.14 22.45 -6.05
N LYS A 156 9.77 21.84 -7.19
CA LYS A 156 10.14 20.46 -7.47
C LYS A 156 11.67 20.26 -7.44
N PRO A 157 12.20 19.46 -6.51
CA PRO A 157 13.64 19.29 -6.37
C PRO A 157 14.22 18.47 -7.53
N THR A 158 15.51 18.68 -7.80
CA THR A 158 16.29 17.79 -8.64
C THR A 158 16.68 16.53 -7.88
N LEU A 159 17.00 15.45 -8.61
CA LEU A 159 17.48 14.21 -8.01
C LEU A 159 18.73 14.44 -7.13
N GLU A 160 19.67 15.28 -7.59
CA GLU A 160 20.89 15.61 -6.87
C GLU A 160 20.60 16.33 -5.54
N GLN A 161 19.63 17.24 -5.54
CA GLN A 161 19.20 17.93 -4.31
C GLN A 161 18.63 16.95 -3.29
N VAL A 162 17.78 16.00 -3.74
CA VAL A 162 17.23 14.98 -2.83
C VAL A 162 18.34 14.04 -2.31
N MET A 163 19.24 13.61 -3.18
CA MET A 163 20.39 12.76 -2.79
C MET A 163 21.37 13.44 -1.83
N SER A 164 21.42 14.77 -1.79
CA SER A 164 22.26 15.51 -0.84
C SER A 164 21.73 15.47 0.61
N ILE A 165 20.47 15.05 0.79
CA ILE A 165 19.86 14.94 2.12
C ILE A 165 20.32 13.63 2.77
N GLU A 166 20.76 13.71 4.03
CA GLU A 166 21.18 12.53 4.80
C GLU A 166 20.05 11.48 4.87
N GLY A 167 20.38 10.25 4.53
CA GLY A 167 19.43 9.13 4.51
C GLY A 167 18.74 8.88 3.17
N PHE A 168 19.03 9.70 2.13
CA PHE A 168 18.59 9.43 0.77
C PHE A 168 19.71 8.85 -0.09
N ALA A 169 19.49 7.64 -0.60
CA ALA A 169 20.28 7.03 -1.66
C ALA A 169 19.52 7.14 -2.99
N GLU A 170 20.16 6.81 -4.10
CA GLU A 170 19.60 6.94 -5.44
C GLU A 170 18.21 6.29 -5.58
N ILE A 171 18.01 5.10 -5.01
CA ILE A 171 16.73 4.38 -5.06
C ILE A 171 15.63 5.17 -4.33
N SER A 172 15.91 5.65 -3.11
CA SER A 172 14.93 6.40 -2.32
C SER A 172 14.68 7.82 -2.84
N ALA A 173 15.63 8.39 -3.58
CA ALA A 173 15.49 9.71 -4.19
C ALA A 173 14.67 9.67 -5.51
N LYS A 174 14.57 8.50 -6.15
CA LYS A 174 13.77 8.27 -7.35
C LYS A 174 12.34 7.81 -7.07
N SER A 175 12.02 7.44 -5.82
CA SER A 175 10.66 7.08 -5.39
C SER A 175 9.73 8.28 -5.42
#